data_82269005150bb7cb3d2a053a8c7454d3
#
_entry.id   82269005150bb7cb3d2a053a8c7454d3
#
_cell.length_a   1.000
_cell.length_b   1.000
_cell.length_c   1.000
_cell.angle_alpha   90.00
_cell.angle_beta   90.00
_cell.angle_gamma   90.00
#
_symmetry.space_group_name_H-M   'P 1'
#
loop_
_entity.id
_entity.type
_entity.pdbx_description
1 polymer ?
#
loop_
_entity_poly.entity_id
_entity_poly.type
_entity_poly.pdbx_seq_one_letter_code
_entity_poly.pdbx_strand_id
1 'polypeptide(L)'
;MRFGLTILTDLPWAQARPRWQAAEEMGFDHAWTYDHLVWGGLPESPWTTATPVLGAVAQVTSTIGLGTLVVSPNFRHPYLLLRDAQALDDLSGGRFLLGVGTGGNLDSSILALPELSVRERVDRFQEFVETLVELRDGDHVTREGRWFSVADARTLPPLRRTPLLVAANGPRSLRFAARTGDGWVTTGPSVESDAEWWSGLATAAATYDEARAATDRGPGPRYLLTDAAPQLDRNGRFALRSRGYFEEVAGRAGELGFTDLVTHWPRPDEPYAGDLAVLEEVARDVLPGLRDAS
;
A
#
# COMPACT_ATOMS: atom_id res chain seq x y z
N MET A 1 -12.72 7.67 10.02
CA MET A 1 -11.80 6.73 9.30
C MET A 1 -12.02 6.85 7.81
N ARG A 2 -10.98 6.68 6.98
CA ARG A 2 -11.08 6.62 5.52
C ARG A 2 -11.04 5.16 5.05
N PHE A 3 -11.63 4.88 3.91
CA PHE A 3 -11.79 3.52 3.41
C PHE A 3 -11.26 3.37 1.99
N GLY A 4 -10.54 2.30 1.75
CA GLY A 4 -9.92 2.02 0.46
C GLY A 4 -10.15 0.62 -0.07
N LEU A 5 -10.02 0.50 -1.39
CA LEU A 5 -10.10 -0.76 -2.12
C LEU A 5 -8.82 -1.08 -2.86
N THR A 6 -8.31 -2.28 -2.70
CA THR A 6 -7.26 -2.83 -3.55
C THR A 6 -7.89 -3.51 -4.77
N ILE A 7 -7.54 -3.05 -5.95
CA ILE A 7 -7.98 -3.60 -7.23
C ILE A 7 -6.74 -4.18 -7.92
N LEU A 8 -6.72 -5.50 -8.08
CA LEU A 8 -5.59 -6.20 -8.68
C LEU A 8 -5.51 -5.94 -10.19
N THR A 9 -4.29 -6.00 -10.73
CA THR A 9 -4.02 -5.79 -12.17
C THR A 9 -4.06 -7.09 -12.97
N ASP A 10 -4.92 -8.01 -12.57
CA ASP A 10 -5.11 -9.35 -13.13
C ASP A 10 -6.12 -9.42 -14.28
N LEU A 11 -6.64 -8.28 -14.71
CA LEU A 11 -7.63 -8.17 -15.79
C LEU A 11 -7.17 -7.23 -16.91
N PRO A 12 -7.61 -7.47 -18.16
CA PRO A 12 -7.48 -6.49 -19.22
C PRO A 12 -8.14 -5.16 -18.83
N TRP A 13 -7.55 -4.03 -19.27
CA TRP A 13 -8.01 -2.69 -18.92
C TRP A 13 -9.51 -2.46 -19.15
N ALA A 14 -10.04 -2.97 -20.26
CA ALA A 14 -11.48 -2.81 -20.58
C ALA A 14 -12.40 -3.42 -19.51
N GLN A 15 -11.92 -4.45 -18.77
CA GLN A 15 -12.67 -5.09 -17.69
C GLN A 15 -12.31 -4.49 -16.31
N ALA A 16 -11.08 -4.01 -16.13
CA ALA A 16 -10.64 -3.39 -14.88
C ALA A 16 -11.19 -1.96 -14.71
N ARG A 17 -11.26 -1.17 -15.78
CA ARG A 17 -11.71 0.22 -15.76
C ARG A 17 -13.03 0.45 -15.01
N PRO A 18 -14.12 -0.33 -15.24
CA PRO A 18 -15.37 -0.14 -14.51
C PRO A 18 -15.23 -0.32 -12.98
N ARG A 19 -14.32 -1.18 -12.50
CA ARG A 19 -14.10 -1.38 -11.07
C ARG A 19 -13.50 -0.14 -10.40
N TRP A 20 -12.57 0.53 -11.08
CA TRP A 20 -11.96 1.77 -10.59
C TRP A 20 -12.96 2.92 -10.54
N GLN A 21 -13.82 3.04 -11.56
CA GLN A 21 -14.87 4.04 -11.58
C GLN A 21 -15.94 3.75 -10.51
N ALA A 22 -16.34 2.49 -10.36
CA ALA A 22 -17.29 2.08 -9.32
C ALA A 22 -16.74 2.30 -7.90
N ALA A 23 -15.44 2.12 -7.65
CA ALA A 23 -14.84 2.44 -6.36
C ALA A 23 -15.00 3.93 -6.00
N GLU A 24 -14.83 4.84 -6.97
CA GLU A 24 -15.08 6.27 -6.79
C GLU A 24 -16.58 6.57 -6.60
N GLU A 25 -17.44 6.00 -7.43
CA GLU A 25 -18.92 6.18 -7.38
C GLU A 25 -19.52 5.66 -6.07
N MET A 26 -18.98 4.58 -5.51
CA MET A 26 -19.33 4.04 -4.20
C MET A 26 -18.80 4.89 -3.04
N GLY A 27 -18.01 5.93 -3.32
CA GLY A 27 -17.51 6.86 -2.34
C GLY A 27 -16.31 6.37 -1.52
N PHE A 28 -15.52 5.42 -2.00
CA PHE A 28 -14.25 5.08 -1.36
C PHE A 28 -13.27 6.25 -1.44
N ASP A 29 -12.47 6.43 -0.39
CA ASP A 29 -11.54 7.57 -0.28
C ASP A 29 -10.27 7.36 -1.12
N HIS A 30 -9.86 6.11 -1.28
CA HIS A 30 -8.68 5.75 -2.07
C HIS A 30 -8.78 4.34 -2.66
N ALA A 31 -8.12 4.14 -3.80
CA ALA A 31 -8.00 2.85 -4.47
C ALA A 31 -6.54 2.52 -4.75
N TRP A 32 -6.18 1.26 -4.64
CA TRP A 32 -4.82 0.78 -4.62
C TRP A 32 -4.61 -0.36 -5.61
N THR A 33 -3.36 -0.54 -6.03
CA THR A 33 -2.96 -1.78 -6.69
C THR A 33 -1.56 -2.22 -6.23
N TYR A 34 -1.26 -3.49 -6.47
CA TYR A 34 0.04 -4.08 -6.17
C TYR A 34 1.02 -3.82 -7.31
N ASP A 35 2.28 -3.53 -6.97
CA ASP A 35 3.36 -3.39 -7.95
C ASP A 35 4.23 -4.64 -7.95
N HIS A 36 3.85 -5.60 -8.80
CA HIS A 36 4.53 -6.88 -9.03
C HIS A 36 4.74 -7.14 -10.52
N LEU A 37 5.72 -7.98 -10.85
CA LEU A 37 5.84 -8.58 -12.17
C LEU A 37 4.90 -9.78 -12.32
N VAL A 38 4.78 -10.55 -11.24
CA VAL A 38 3.79 -11.62 -11.02
C VAL A 38 3.45 -11.62 -9.54
N TRP A 39 2.18 -11.68 -9.22
CA TRP A 39 1.80 -11.80 -7.81
C TRP A 39 1.65 -13.27 -7.39
N GLY A 40 2.33 -13.66 -6.31
CA GLY A 40 2.34 -15.04 -5.83
C GLY A 40 0.99 -15.60 -5.35
N GLY A 41 -0.01 -14.72 -5.10
CA GLY A 41 -1.39 -15.13 -4.82
C GLY A 41 -2.17 -15.56 -6.06
N LEU A 42 -1.69 -15.17 -7.27
CA LEU A 42 -2.29 -15.49 -8.56
C LEU A 42 -1.20 -15.74 -9.61
N PRO A 43 -0.35 -16.77 -9.43
CA PRO A 43 0.86 -16.94 -10.24
C PRO A 43 0.58 -17.21 -11.71
N GLU A 44 -0.58 -17.77 -12.05
CA GLU A 44 -0.99 -18.11 -13.42
C GLU A 44 -1.93 -17.08 -14.06
N SER A 45 -2.30 -16.01 -13.32
CA SER A 45 -3.16 -14.98 -13.87
C SER A 45 -2.38 -13.99 -14.74
N PRO A 46 -3.03 -13.35 -15.73
CA PRO A 46 -2.48 -12.15 -16.36
C PRO A 46 -2.10 -11.13 -15.28
N TRP A 47 -1.00 -10.42 -15.51
CA TRP A 47 -0.57 -9.38 -14.58
C TRP A 47 0.05 -8.21 -15.33
N THR A 48 -0.29 -6.99 -14.94
CA THR A 48 0.30 -5.77 -15.49
C THR A 48 0.91 -4.92 -14.37
N THR A 49 1.98 -4.19 -14.66
CA THR A 49 2.64 -3.33 -13.67
C THR A 49 1.78 -2.13 -13.28
N ALA A 50 1.92 -1.67 -12.04
CA ALA A 50 1.06 -0.66 -11.42
C ALA A 50 1.08 0.70 -12.12
N THR A 51 2.25 1.23 -12.48
CA THR A 51 2.42 2.60 -12.99
C THR A 51 1.56 2.91 -14.22
N PRO A 52 1.58 2.09 -15.31
CA PRO A 52 0.73 2.36 -16.48
C PRO A 52 -0.77 2.28 -16.16
N VAL A 53 -1.17 1.34 -15.31
CA VAL A 53 -2.58 1.19 -14.89
C VAL A 53 -3.04 2.40 -14.10
N LEU A 54 -2.26 2.85 -13.11
CA LEU A 54 -2.60 4.03 -12.30
C LEU A 54 -2.64 5.31 -13.15
N GLY A 55 -1.77 5.44 -14.17
CA GLY A 55 -1.87 6.52 -15.15
C GLY A 55 -3.19 6.52 -15.92
N ALA A 56 -3.67 5.34 -16.35
CA ALA A 56 -4.96 5.20 -17.00
C ALA A 56 -6.13 5.46 -16.04
N VAL A 57 -6.04 5.00 -14.79
CA VAL A 57 -7.04 5.24 -13.74
C VAL A 57 -7.16 6.73 -13.43
N ALA A 58 -6.04 7.46 -13.36
CA ALA A 58 -6.03 8.90 -13.13
C ALA A 58 -6.88 9.69 -14.15
N GLN A 59 -7.01 9.17 -15.38
CA GLN A 59 -7.79 9.81 -16.47
C GLN A 59 -9.28 9.44 -16.47
N VAL A 60 -9.69 8.43 -15.69
CA VAL A 60 -11.09 7.97 -15.64
C VAL A 60 -11.74 8.15 -14.28
N THR A 61 -11.00 8.74 -13.33
CA THR A 61 -11.45 9.10 -11.98
C THR A 61 -11.09 10.57 -11.69
N SER A 62 -11.78 11.20 -10.74
CA SER A 62 -11.69 12.64 -10.49
C SER A 62 -11.34 13.00 -9.04
N THR A 63 -11.76 12.20 -8.07
CA THR A 63 -11.70 12.53 -6.63
C THR A 63 -10.99 11.47 -5.80
N ILE A 64 -11.13 10.20 -6.14
CA ILE A 64 -10.54 9.10 -5.37
C ILE A 64 -9.01 9.16 -5.37
N GLY A 65 -8.39 8.97 -4.21
CA GLY A 65 -6.94 8.79 -4.11
C GLY A 65 -6.48 7.53 -4.84
N LEU A 66 -5.33 7.56 -5.47
CA LEU A 66 -4.77 6.44 -6.26
C LEU A 66 -3.41 6.05 -5.71
N GLY A 67 -3.16 4.78 -5.50
CA GLY A 67 -1.89 4.42 -4.89
C GLY A 67 -1.34 3.04 -5.20
N THR A 68 -0.10 2.87 -4.82
CA THR A 68 0.58 1.57 -4.80
C THR A 68 0.61 0.99 -3.40
N LEU A 69 0.30 -0.30 -3.26
CA LEU A 69 0.25 -0.99 -1.97
C LEU A 69 0.90 -2.38 -2.04
N VAL A 70 2.21 -2.49 -2.24
CA VAL A 70 3.23 -1.45 -2.21
C VAL A 70 4.24 -1.65 -3.35
N VAL A 71 5.02 -0.61 -3.69
CA VAL A 71 6.22 -0.74 -4.54
C VAL A 71 7.37 -1.32 -3.73
N SER A 72 8.18 -2.18 -4.35
CA SER A 72 9.37 -2.75 -3.74
C SER A 72 10.65 -2.51 -4.56
N PRO A 73 11.84 -2.56 -3.93
CA PRO A 73 13.12 -2.42 -4.63
C PRO A 73 13.52 -3.65 -5.45
N ASN A 74 12.63 -4.66 -5.56
CA ASN A 74 12.96 -5.94 -6.20
C ASN A 74 13.23 -5.81 -7.70
N PHE A 75 12.58 -4.83 -8.35
CA PHE A 75 12.75 -4.51 -9.77
C PHE A 75 12.63 -3.01 -10.05
N ARG A 76 12.62 -2.19 -9.01
CA ARG A 76 12.53 -0.72 -9.12
C ARG A 76 13.80 -0.05 -8.63
N HIS A 77 14.19 1.00 -9.31
CA HIS A 77 15.24 1.93 -8.86
C HIS A 77 14.58 3.19 -8.26
N PRO A 78 15.06 3.76 -7.12
CA PRO A 78 14.40 4.89 -6.46
C PRO A 78 14.27 6.14 -7.36
N TYR A 79 15.24 6.40 -8.23
CA TYR A 79 15.14 7.53 -9.16
C TYR A 79 14.07 7.31 -10.25
N LEU A 80 13.95 6.10 -10.79
CA LEU A 80 12.88 5.79 -11.74
C LEU A 80 11.51 5.86 -11.08
N LEU A 81 11.40 5.38 -9.83
CA LEU A 81 10.16 5.48 -9.06
C LEU A 81 9.79 6.95 -8.78
N LEU A 82 10.77 7.82 -8.47
CA LEU A 82 10.49 9.25 -8.33
C LEU A 82 9.86 9.82 -9.61
N ARG A 83 10.41 9.47 -10.80
CA ARG A 83 9.86 9.93 -12.07
C ARG A 83 8.45 9.43 -12.34
N ASP A 84 8.20 8.15 -12.05
CA ASP A 84 6.86 7.57 -12.13
C ASP A 84 5.89 8.29 -11.18
N ALA A 85 6.31 8.53 -9.93
CA ALA A 85 5.48 9.22 -8.93
C ALA A 85 5.17 10.67 -9.33
N GLN A 86 6.15 11.41 -9.89
CA GLN A 86 5.93 12.76 -10.39
C GLN A 86 4.91 12.79 -11.54
N ALA A 87 5.01 11.84 -12.47
CA ALA A 87 4.04 11.72 -13.55
C ALA A 87 2.64 11.38 -13.04
N LEU A 88 2.53 10.44 -12.10
CA LEU A 88 1.25 10.05 -11.50
C LEU A 88 0.63 11.17 -10.64
N ASP A 89 1.44 11.94 -9.92
CA ASP A 89 0.98 13.11 -9.17
C ASP A 89 0.37 14.16 -10.10
N ASP A 90 1.04 14.47 -11.20
CA ASP A 90 0.56 15.41 -12.22
C ASP A 90 -0.70 14.90 -12.91
N LEU A 91 -0.68 13.67 -13.45
CA LEU A 91 -1.81 13.06 -14.15
C LEU A 91 -3.07 12.93 -13.27
N SER A 92 -2.90 12.71 -11.99
CA SER A 92 -3.99 12.57 -11.02
C SER A 92 -4.42 13.90 -10.39
N GLY A 93 -3.71 15.01 -10.66
CA GLY A 93 -3.98 16.30 -10.02
C GLY A 93 -3.66 16.31 -8.52
N GLY A 94 -2.63 15.54 -8.08
CA GLY A 94 -2.18 15.48 -6.70
C GLY A 94 -2.91 14.43 -5.84
N ARG A 95 -3.60 13.46 -6.45
CA ARG A 95 -4.30 12.37 -5.75
C ARG A 95 -3.46 11.11 -5.54
N PHE A 96 -2.22 11.10 -6.06
CA PHE A 96 -1.35 9.92 -5.96
C PHE A 96 -0.82 9.70 -4.54
N LEU A 97 -0.79 8.44 -4.11
CA LEU A 97 -0.32 7.95 -2.81
C LEU A 97 0.77 6.91 -3.05
N LEU A 98 1.97 7.12 -2.53
CA LEU A 98 3.10 6.23 -2.77
C LEU A 98 3.35 5.30 -1.59
N GLY A 99 2.84 4.08 -1.67
CA GLY A 99 3.16 3.03 -0.73
C GLY A 99 4.39 2.24 -1.16
N VAL A 100 5.35 2.08 -0.24
CA VAL A 100 6.60 1.35 -0.47
C VAL A 100 6.83 0.28 0.59
N GLY A 101 7.39 -0.87 0.21
CA GLY A 101 7.63 -2.01 1.09
C GLY A 101 8.83 -2.85 0.69
N THR A 102 9.23 -3.76 1.56
CA THR A 102 10.40 -4.63 1.33
C THR A 102 10.20 -5.59 0.15
N GLY A 103 8.98 -6.04 -0.09
CA GLY A 103 8.66 -7.09 -1.06
C GLY A 103 9.18 -8.48 -0.68
N GLY A 104 8.76 -9.48 -1.44
CA GLY A 104 9.28 -10.85 -1.39
C GLY A 104 10.45 -11.06 -2.36
N ASN A 105 10.80 -12.33 -2.64
CA ASN A 105 11.86 -12.66 -3.59
C ASN A 105 11.33 -12.95 -5.02
N LEU A 106 10.02 -13.11 -5.20
CA LEU A 106 9.45 -13.59 -6.46
C LEU A 106 9.84 -12.71 -7.65
N ASP A 107 9.62 -11.39 -7.54
CA ASP A 107 9.93 -10.46 -8.64
C ASP A 107 11.43 -10.45 -8.99
N SER A 108 12.30 -10.46 -7.98
CA SER A 108 13.75 -10.53 -8.20
C SER A 108 14.17 -11.87 -8.82
N SER A 109 13.53 -12.99 -8.46
CA SER A 109 13.79 -14.31 -9.02
C SER A 109 13.42 -14.38 -10.50
N ILE A 110 12.30 -13.76 -10.91
CA ILE A 110 11.89 -13.66 -12.32
C ILE A 110 12.95 -12.94 -13.15
N LEU A 111 13.60 -11.94 -12.56
CA LEU A 111 14.69 -11.19 -13.22
C LEU A 111 16.06 -11.85 -13.07
N ALA A 112 16.12 -13.08 -12.55
CA ALA A 112 17.36 -13.80 -12.27
C ALA A 112 18.35 -13.01 -11.39
N LEU A 113 17.84 -12.15 -10.52
CA LEU A 113 18.67 -11.42 -9.55
C LEU A 113 19.06 -12.33 -8.39
N PRO A 114 20.20 -12.07 -7.72
CA PRO A 114 20.63 -12.84 -6.57
C PRO A 114 19.57 -12.88 -5.47
N GLU A 115 19.35 -14.04 -4.87
CA GLU A 115 18.50 -14.17 -3.70
C GLU A 115 19.14 -13.47 -2.50
N LEU A 116 18.35 -12.63 -1.83
CA LEU A 116 18.78 -11.90 -0.64
C LEU A 116 18.15 -12.50 0.62
N SER A 117 18.94 -12.59 1.68
CA SER A 117 18.43 -12.89 3.01
C SER A 117 17.40 -11.84 3.45
N VAL A 118 16.57 -12.18 4.43
CA VAL A 118 15.59 -11.24 5.01
C VAL A 118 16.26 -9.94 5.47
N ARG A 119 17.44 -10.06 6.10
CA ARG A 119 18.21 -8.90 6.56
C ARG A 119 18.64 -8.01 5.40
N GLU A 120 19.22 -8.59 4.37
CA GLU A 120 19.68 -7.85 3.19
C GLU A 120 18.52 -7.20 2.43
N ARG A 121 17.36 -7.85 2.34
CA ARG A 121 16.16 -7.23 1.76
C ARG A 121 15.71 -6.00 2.56
N VAL A 122 15.74 -6.07 3.88
CA VAL A 122 15.42 -4.93 4.74
C VAL A 122 16.46 -3.82 4.58
N ASP A 123 17.76 -4.15 4.55
CA ASP A 123 18.83 -3.17 4.36
C ASP A 123 18.71 -2.48 3.00
N ARG A 124 18.47 -3.25 1.92
CA ARG A 124 18.21 -2.72 0.58
C ARG A 124 16.97 -1.81 0.53
N PHE A 125 15.90 -2.21 1.20
CA PHE A 125 14.68 -1.41 1.28
C PHE A 125 14.90 -0.09 2.03
N GLN A 126 15.62 -0.11 3.14
CA GLN A 126 15.94 1.12 3.87
C GLN A 126 16.75 2.10 3.01
N GLU A 127 17.80 1.60 2.33
CA GLU A 127 18.59 2.41 1.40
C GLU A 127 17.75 2.95 0.22
N PHE A 128 16.82 2.12 -0.31
CA PHE A 128 15.88 2.55 -1.34
C PHE A 128 15.02 3.73 -0.91
N VAL A 129 14.42 3.65 0.28
CA VAL A 129 13.56 4.71 0.83
C VAL A 129 14.38 5.95 1.17
N GLU A 130 15.55 5.82 1.78
CA GLU A 130 16.44 6.94 2.08
C GLU A 130 16.88 7.68 0.81
N THR A 131 17.25 6.92 -0.23
CA THR A 131 17.61 7.51 -1.54
C THR A 131 16.41 8.22 -2.17
N LEU A 132 15.20 7.62 -2.08
CA LEU A 132 13.98 8.24 -2.59
C LEU A 132 13.63 9.55 -1.86
N VAL A 133 13.81 9.61 -0.55
CA VAL A 133 13.59 10.82 0.26
C VAL A 133 14.60 11.90 -0.11
N GLU A 134 15.88 11.55 -0.23
CA GLU A 134 16.94 12.50 -0.65
C GLU A 134 16.65 13.06 -2.05
N LEU A 135 16.22 12.22 -2.99
CA LEU A 135 15.82 12.63 -4.33
C LEU A 135 14.55 13.49 -4.34
N ARG A 136 13.57 13.21 -3.45
CA ARG A 136 12.34 13.99 -3.32
C ARG A 136 12.62 15.41 -2.81
N ASP A 137 13.52 15.52 -1.86
CA ASP A 137 13.77 16.74 -1.11
C ASP A 137 14.92 17.62 -1.73
N GLY A 138 15.74 17.05 -2.64
CA GLY A 138 16.86 17.71 -3.31
C GLY A 138 16.71 17.87 -4.81
N ASP A 139 17.70 18.53 -5.46
CA ASP A 139 17.92 18.55 -6.91
C ASP A 139 19.43 18.41 -7.16
N HIS A 140 19.82 17.88 -8.31
CA HIS A 140 21.22 17.55 -8.61
C HIS A 140 21.85 16.61 -7.57
N VAL A 141 21.08 15.58 -7.15
CA VAL A 141 21.49 14.64 -6.10
C VAL A 141 22.57 13.70 -6.63
N THR A 142 23.65 13.58 -5.86
CA THR A 142 24.68 12.55 -6.07
C THR A 142 24.80 11.72 -4.81
N ARG A 143 24.57 10.41 -4.92
CA ARG A 143 24.68 9.45 -3.83
C ARG A 143 25.35 8.17 -4.31
N GLU A 144 26.30 7.67 -3.53
CA GLU A 144 26.87 6.33 -3.69
C GLU A 144 26.31 5.43 -2.58
N GLY A 145 25.64 4.34 -2.93
CA GLY A 145 25.08 3.37 -2.02
C GLY A 145 25.56 1.95 -2.34
N ARG A 146 25.28 1.02 -1.42
CA ARG A 146 25.53 -0.41 -1.67
C ARG A 146 24.62 -0.97 -2.76
N TRP A 147 23.38 -0.51 -2.80
CA TRP A 147 22.31 -1.01 -3.67
C TRP A 147 21.89 -0.01 -4.73
N PHE A 148 21.89 1.28 -4.40
CA PHE A 148 21.39 2.34 -5.27
C PHE A 148 22.35 3.52 -5.29
N SER A 149 22.80 3.88 -6.48
CA SER A 149 23.63 5.08 -6.71
C SER A 149 23.00 5.97 -7.74
N VAL A 150 23.15 7.27 -7.57
CA VAL A 150 22.75 8.30 -8.54
C VAL A 150 23.86 9.34 -8.66
N ALA A 151 24.02 9.94 -9.85
CA ALA A 151 25.01 10.95 -10.13
C ALA A 151 24.34 12.17 -10.77
N ASP A 152 24.46 13.33 -10.14
CA ASP A 152 23.90 14.60 -10.61
C ASP A 152 22.42 14.48 -11.05
N ALA A 153 21.63 13.74 -10.26
CA ALA A 153 20.26 13.40 -10.59
C ALA A 153 19.36 14.64 -10.45
N ARG A 154 18.81 15.10 -11.58
CA ARG A 154 17.81 16.17 -11.61
C ARG A 154 16.47 15.63 -11.14
N THR A 155 15.81 16.35 -10.25
CA THR A 155 14.58 15.90 -9.59
C THR A 155 13.35 16.77 -9.86
N LEU A 156 13.51 17.81 -10.67
CA LEU A 156 12.38 18.66 -11.07
C LEU A 156 11.44 17.96 -12.08
N PRO A 157 10.11 18.22 -11.98
CA PRO A 157 9.44 19.03 -10.97
C PRO A 157 9.45 18.38 -9.58
N PRO A 158 9.41 19.16 -8.47
CA PRO A 158 9.45 18.58 -7.13
C PRO A 158 8.18 17.78 -6.83
N LEU A 159 8.34 16.61 -6.20
CA LEU A 159 7.23 15.79 -5.72
C LEU A 159 6.79 16.27 -4.32
N ARG A 160 5.81 17.17 -4.24
CA ARG A 160 5.45 17.85 -2.99
C ARG A 160 4.15 17.36 -2.35
N ARG A 161 3.26 16.74 -3.11
CA ARG A 161 1.91 16.39 -2.65
C ARG A 161 1.73 14.91 -2.34
N THR A 162 2.53 14.07 -2.95
CA THR A 162 2.45 12.61 -2.79
C THR A 162 2.99 12.18 -1.43
N PRO A 163 2.15 11.69 -0.50
CA PRO A 163 2.63 11.14 0.75
C PRO A 163 3.38 9.84 0.51
N LEU A 164 4.49 9.66 1.22
CA LEU A 164 5.28 8.43 1.25
C LEU A 164 4.82 7.55 2.41
N LEU A 165 4.17 6.44 2.09
CA LEU A 165 3.65 5.48 3.06
C LEU A 165 4.60 4.29 3.13
N VAL A 166 5.18 4.03 4.30
CA VAL A 166 6.19 2.97 4.48
C VAL A 166 5.55 1.74 5.12
N ALA A 167 5.61 0.60 4.43
CA ALA A 167 5.10 -0.66 4.95
C ALA A 167 6.04 -1.26 6.00
N ALA A 168 5.49 -1.64 7.15
CA ALA A 168 6.26 -2.20 8.25
C ALA A 168 5.41 -3.09 9.16
N ASN A 169 5.95 -4.27 9.55
CA ASN A 169 5.32 -5.19 10.49
C ASN A 169 6.23 -5.49 11.69
N GLY A 170 7.55 -5.46 11.53
CA GLY A 170 8.50 -5.76 12.61
C GLY A 170 9.03 -4.50 13.30
N PRO A 171 9.54 -4.61 14.55
CA PRO A 171 9.94 -3.45 15.36
C PRO A 171 11.00 -2.54 14.73
N ARG A 172 11.98 -3.13 13.99
CA ARG A 172 13.00 -2.34 13.27
C ARG A 172 12.38 -1.53 12.15
N SER A 173 11.50 -2.17 11.36
CA SER A 173 10.83 -1.53 10.23
C SER A 173 9.80 -0.49 10.67
N LEU A 174 9.09 -0.72 11.79
CA LEU A 174 8.17 0.25 12.39
C LEU A 174 8.90 1.53 12.82
N ARG A 175 10.03 1.39 13.49
CA ARG A 175 10.87 2.55 13.85
C ARG A 175 11.43 3.28 12.63
N PHE A 176 11.77 2.54 11.57
CA PHE A 176 12.19 3.14 10.31
C PHE A 176 11.03 3.90 9.64
N ALA A 177 9.86 3.28 9.51
CA ALA A 177 8.66 3.92 8.95
C ALA A 177 8.28 5.20 9.71
N ALA A 178 8.33 5.17 11.03
CA ALA A 178 8.03 6.32 11.88
C ALA A 178 8.96 7.52 11.63
N ARG A 179 10.25 7.27 11.38
CA ARG A 179 11.24 8.34 11.14
C ARG A 179 11.21 8.87 9.70
N THR A 180 10.91 8.02 8.73
CA THR A 180 11.17 8.30 7.30
C THR A 180 9.90 8.56 6.51
N GLY A 181 8.81 7.80 6.78
CA GLY A 181 7.55 7.90 6.07
C GLY A 181 6.69 9.08 6.50
N ASP A 182 5.79 9.51 5.62
CA ASP A 182 4.72 10.43 5.97
C ASP A 182 3.57 9.68 6.67
N GLY A 183 3.44 8.37 6.41
CA GLY A 183 2.51 7.45 7.07
C GLY A 183 3.03 6.02 7.10
N TRP A 184 2.27 5.16 7.76
CA TRP A 184 2.57 3.74 7.96
C TRP A 184 1.50 2.86 7.32
N VAL A 185 1.96 1.76 6.70
CA VAL A 185 1.10 0.70 6.16
C VAL A 185 1.43 -0.62 6.84
N THR A 186 0.43 -1.41 7.18
CA THR A 186 0.61 -2.75 7.73
C THR A 186 -0.45 -3.74 7.25
N THR A 187 -0.07 -4.99 7.17
CA THR A 187 -0.96 -6.16 7.04
C THR A 187 -1.12 -6.90 8.36
N GLY A 188 -0.48 -6.38 9.42
CA GLY A 188 -0.34 -7.08 10.69
C GLY A 188 0.69 -8.22 10.66
N PRO A 189 0.86 -8.91 11.78
CA PRO A 189 1.78 -10.04 11.88
C PRO A 189 1.24 -11.27 11.15
N SER A 190 2.14 -12.14 10.70
CA SER A 190 1.77 -13.48 10.22
C SER A 190 1.62 -14.41 11.42
N VAL A 191 0.38 -14.72 11.77
CA VAL A 191 0.00 -15.54 12.94
C VAL A 191 -1.18 -16.45 12.58
N GLU A 192 -1.49 -17.43 13.47
CA GLU A 192 -2.49 -18.44 13.17
C GLU A 192 -3.92 -18.10 13.64
N SER A 193 -4.07 -17.11 14.53
CA SER A 193 -5.38 -16.73 15.06
C SER A 193 -5.68 -15.23 14.93
N ASP A 194 -6.96 -14.88 14.84
CA ASP A 194 -7.42 -13.50 14.83
C ASP A 194 -7.08 -12.77 16.13
N ALA A 195 -7.13 -13.45 17.26
CA ALA A 195 -6.78 -12.85 18.55
C ALA A 195 -5.29 -12.42 18.60
N GLU A 196 -4.40 -13.29 18.11
CA GLU A 196 -2.97 -12.98 18.00
C GLU A 196 -2.72 -11.86 16.99
N TRP A 197 -3.46 -11.84 15.87
CA TRP A 197 -3.34 -10.81 14.86
C TRP A 197 -3.69 -9.43 15.43
N TRP A 198 -4.82 -9.31 16.11
CA TRP A 198 -5.24 -8.06 16.75
C TRP A 198 -4.28 -7.62 17.87
N SER A 199 -3.82 -8.57 18.71
CA SER A 199 -2.82 -8.29 19.75
C SER A 199 -1.49 -7.81 19.14
N GLY A 200 -1.07 -8.42 18.04
CA GLY A 200 0.12 -8.01 17.31
C GLY A 200 -0.02 -6.64 16.65
N LEU A 201 -1.20 -6.31 16.12
CA LEU A 201 -1.51 -4.97 15.59
C LEU A 201 -1.46 -3.91 16.70
N ALA A 202 -2.02 -4.19 17.88
CA ALA A 202 -1.93 -3.28 19.03
C ALA A 202 -0.48 -3.02 19.44
N THR A 203 0.33 -4.07 19.49
CA THR A 203 1.78 -3.96 19.78
C THR A 203 2.53 -3.16 18.70
N ALA A 204 2.20 -3.38 17.43
CA ALA A 204 2.81 -2.66 16.32
C ALA A 204 2.42 -1.17 16.33
N ALA A 205 1.15 -0.85 16.60
CA ALA A 205 0.67 0.52 16.73
C ALA A 205 1.39 1.27 17.86
N ALA A 206 1.49 0.66 19.05
CA ALA A 206 2.23 1.25 20.18
C ALA A 206 3.72 1.48 19.86
N THR A 207 4.37 0.52 19.18
CA THR A 207 5.78 0.65 18.76
C THR A 207 5.97 1.77 17.74
N TYR A 208 5.04 1.92 16.79
CA TYR A 208 5.06 3.00 15.81
C TYR A 208 4.87 4.35 16.48
N ASP A 209 3.91 4.47 17.42
CA ASP A 209 3.62 5.69 18.14
C ASP A 209 4.80 6.18 18.99
N GLU A 210 5.39 5.27 19.76
CA GLU A 210 6.58 5.59 20.55
C GLU A 210 7.70 6.11 19.64
N ALA A 211 7.97 5.41 18.54
CA ALA A 211 9.00 5.82 17.60
C ALA A 211 8.66 7.14 16.88
N ARG A 212 7.39 7.40 16.58
CA ARG A 212 6.93 8.64 15.94
C ARG A 212 7.01 9.82 16.86
N ALA A 213 6.61 9.66 18.12
CA ALA A 213 6.70 10.69 19.16
C ALA A 213 8.16 11.11 19.48
N ALA A 214 9.13 10.24 19.20
CA ALA A 214 10.55 10.56 19.33
C ALA A 214 11.12 11.36 18.13
N THR A 215 10.29 11.75 17.17
CA THR A 215 10.66 12.58 16.01
C THR A 215 9.94 13.93 16.06
N ASP A 216 10.42 14.91 15.29
CA ASP A 216 9.74 16.20 15.10
C ASP A 216 8.55 16.10 14.13
N ARG A 217 8.22 14.88 13.67
CA ARG A 217 7.09 14.63 12.77
C ARG A 217 5.80 14.47 13.57
N GLY A 218 4.77 15.18 13.21
CA GLY A 218 3.43 15.00 13.77
C GLY A 218 2.85 13.59 13.51
N PRO A 219 1.68 13.29 14.06
CA PRO A 219 0.98 12.04 13.77
C PRO A 219 0.76 11.91 12.25
N GLY A 220 1.05 10.73 11.72
CA GLY A 220 0.86 10.40 10.31
C GLY A 220 -0.31 9.42 10.12
N PRO A 221 -0.85 9.32 8.91
CA PRO A 221 -1.88 8.34 8.60
C PRO A 221 -1.37 6.90 8.79
N ARG A 222 -2.28 6.02 9.21
CA ARG A 222 -2.02 4.60 9.47
C ARG A 222 -2.99 3.77 8.67
N TYR A 223 -2.45 3.04 7.71
CA TYR A 223 -3.19 2.20 6.80
C TYR A 223 -3.14 0.75 7.25
N LEU A 224 -4.29 0.16 7.50
CA LEU A 224 -4.43 -1.28 7.73
C LEU A 224 -4.99 -1.94 6.47
N LEU A 225 -4.20 -2.79 5.81
CA LEU A 225 -4.70 -3.73 4.82
C LEU A 225 -5.19 -4.97 5.58
N THR A 226 -6.51 -5.17 5.59
CA THR A 226 -7.18 -6.18 6.42
C THR A 226 -7.02 -7.60 5.92
N ASP A 227 -6.91 -7.74 4.61
CA ASP A 227 -6.96 -9.03 3.95
C ASP A 227 -5.54 -9.51 3.71
N ALA A 228 -5.15 -10.54 4.43
CA ALA A 228 -3.84 -11.14 4.24
C ALA A 228 -3.75 -11.87 2.89
N ALA A 229 -2.57 -11.87 2.30
CA ALA A 229 -2.31 -12.74 1.16
C ALA A 229 -2.47 -14.22 1.58
N PRO A 230 -3.03 -15.09 0.72
CA PRO A 230 -3.28 -16.50 1.06
C PRO A 230 -2.07 -17.28 1.57
N GLN A 231 -0.86 -16.85 1.19
CA GLN A 231 0.38 -17.44 1.64
C GLN A 231 0.74 -17.07 3.09
N LEU A 232 0.14 -16.00 3.61
CA LEU A 232 0.43 -15.42 4.93
C LEU A 232 -0.69 -15.70 5.93
N ASP A 233 -1.89 -16.04 5.46
CA ASP A 233 -3.07 -16.26 6.31
C ASP A 233 -3.85 -17.51 5.91
N ARG A 234 -3.80 -18.53 6.77
CA ARG A 234 -4.56 -19.76 6.61
C ARG A 234 -6.02 -19.60 7.05
N ASN A 235 -6.36 -18.53 7.74
CA ASN A 235 -7.71 -18.29 8.29
C ASN A 235 -8.60 -17.49 7.33
N GLY A 236 -8.07 -17.06 6.18
CA GLY A 236 -8.87 -16.43 5.13
C GLY A 236 -9.57 -15.15 5.57
N ARG A 237 -8.83 -14.22 6.21
CA ARG A 237 -9.38 -12.92 6.59
C ARG A 237 -9.68 -12.10 5.34
N PHE A 238 -10.94 -11.99 5.02
CA PHE A 238 -11.44 -11.08 3.98
C PHE A 238 -12.53 -10.20 4.58
N ALA A 239 -12.29 -8.89 4.66
CA ALA A 239 -13.18 -7.97 5.36
C ALA A 239 -14.58 -7.95 4.76
N LEU A 240 -14.69 -8.08 3.43
CA LEU A 240 -15.97 -8.11 2.71
C LEU A 240 -16.62 -9.51 2.62
N ARG A 241 -16.21 -10.46 3.46
CA ARG A 241 -16.95 -11.74 3.55
C ARG A 241 -18.37 -11.56 4.07
N SER A 242 -18.64 -10.50 4.85
CA SER A 242 -19.96 -10.04 5.24
C SER A 242 -19.93 -8.60 5.74
N ARG A 243 -21.07 -7.91 5.69
CA ARG A 243 -21.25 -6.58 6.27
C ARG A 243 -20.85 -6.52 7.73
N GLY A 244 -21.39 -7.41 8.57
CA GLY A 244 -21.12 -7.40 10.02
C GLY A 244 -19.64 -7.62 10.36
N TYR A 245 -18.94 -8.43 9.58
CA TYR A 245 -17.50 -8.61 9.77
C TYR A 245 -16.71 -7.36 9.35
N PHE A 246 -17.11 -6.68 8.29
CA PHE A 246 -16.49 -5.39 7.91
C PHE A 246 -16.67 -4.34 9.01
N GLU A 247 -17.90 -4.22 9.58
CA GLU A 247 -18.18 -3.30 10.69
C GLU A 247 -17.32 -3.62 11.93
N GLU A 248 -17.19 -4.91 12.28
CA GLU A 248 -16.33 -5.35 13.39
C GLU A 248 -14.87 -4.97 13.16
N VAL A 249 -14.33 -5.29 11.98
CA VAL A 249 -12.92 -4.99 11.63
C VAL A 249 -12.67 -3.48 11.63
N ALA A 250 -13.58 -2.69 11.08
CA ALA A 250 -13.47 -1.23 11.04
C ALA A 250 -13.50 -0.62 12.47
N GLY A 251 -14.39 -1.10 13.33
CA GLY A 251 -14.47 -0.67 14.73
C GLY A 251 -13.18 -0.97 15.48
N ARG A 252 -12.70 -2.21 15.44
CA ARG A 252 -11.45 -2.62 16.10
C ARG A 252 -10.22 -1.88 15.56
N ALA A 253 -10.14 -1.65 14.25
CA ALA A 253 -9.06 -0.87 13.66
C ALA A 253 -9.08 0.58 14.16
N GLY A 254 -10.26 1.19 14.27
CA GLY A 254 -10.44 2.53 14.83
C GLY A 254 -9.98 2.63 16.29
N GLU A 255 -10.33 1.65 17.13
CA GLU A 255 -9.88 1.56 18.53
C GLU A 255 -8.34 1.50 18.66
N LEU A 256 -7.65 0.90 17.68
CA LEU A 256 -6.19 0.86 17.59
C LEU A 256 -5.57 2.11 16.94
N GLY A 257 -6.37 3.11 16.57
CA GLY A 257 -5.92 4.37 16.00
C GLY A 257 -5.53 4.29 14.52
N PHE A 258 -5.99 3.28 13.78
CA PHE A 258 -5.85 3.27 12.32
C PHE A 258 -6.77 4.35 11.72
N THR A 259 -6.22 5.13 10.82
CA THR A 259 -6.93 6.22 10.14
C THR A 259 -7.55 5.78 8.82
N ASP A 260 -7.01 4.70 8.25
CA ASP A 260 -7.33 4.20 6.93
C ASP A 260 -7.45 2.66 6.95
N LEU A 261 -8.57 2.16 6.47
CA LEU A 261 -8.84 0.73 6.32
C LEU A 261 -8.87 0.37 4.84
N VAL A 262 -8.12 -0.64 4.44
CA VAL A 262 -8.04 -1.09 3.05
C VAL A 262 -8.45 -2.56 2.97
N THR A 263 -9.36 -2.88 2.07
CA THR A 263 -9.76 -4.24 1.72
C THR A 263 -9.64 -4.45 0.22
N HIS A 264 -9.90 -5.67 -0.27
CA HIS A 264 -9.83 -5.96 -1.71
C HIS A 264 -11.20 -5.88 -2.38
N TRP A 265 -11.17 -5.55 -3.66
CA TRP A 265 -12.32 -5.77 -4.53
C TRP A 265 -12.68 -7.26 -4.53
N PRO A 266 -13.95 -7.66 -4.26
CA PRO A 266 -14.34 -9.07 -4.20
C PRO A 266 -14.15 -9.75 -5.56
N ARG A 267 -13.71 -10.99 -5.52
CA ARG A 267 -13.46 -11.84 -6.68
C ARG A 267 -14.45 -13.02 -6.71
N PRO A 268 -14.70 -13.64 -7.86
CA PRO A 268 -15.50 -14.86 -7.91
C PRO A 268 -14.81 -16.06 -7.24
N ASP A 269 -13.47 -16.07 -7.26
CA ASP A 269 -12.63 -17.15 -6.75
C ASP A 269 -11.57 -16.63 -5.78
N GLU A 270 -10.99 -17.53 -4.97
CA GLU A 270 -9.86 -17.20 -4.09
C GLU A 270 -8.62 -16.73 -4.89
N PRO A 271 -7.81 -15.85 -4.35
CA PRO A 271 -7.98 -15.15 -3.08
C PRO A 271 -9.04 -14.05 -3.16
N TYR A 272 -9.62 -13.70 -2.01
CA TYR A 272 -10.63 -12.64 -1.85
C TYR A 272 -11.98 -12.97 -2.51
N ALA A 273 -12.36 -14.26 -2.48
CA ALA A 273 -13.67 -14.69 -2.94
C ALA A 273 -14.78 -14.01 -2.11
N GLY A 274 -15.72 -13.37 -2.79
CA GLY A 274 -16.80 -12.63 -2.15
C GLY A 274 -17.85 -12.15 -3.12
N ASP A 275 -18.96 -11.65 -2.56
CA ASP A 275 -20.08 -11.12 -3.32
C ASP A 275 -19.95 -9.60 -3.48
N LEU A 276 -20.09 -9.11 -4.71
CA LEU A 276 -20.14 -7.69 -5.01
C LEU A 276 -21.30 -6.98 -4.27
N ALA A 277 -22.41 -7.68 -4.02
CA ALA A 277 -23.54 -7.14 -3.27
C ALA A 277 -23.14 -6.74 -1.83
N VAL A 278 -22.21 -7.46 -1.20
CA VAL A 278 -21.68 -7.09 0.13
C VAL A 278 -20.86 -5.79 0.05
N LEU A 279 -20.03 -5.63 -0.97
CA LEU A 279 -19.29 -4.38 -1.20
C LEU A 279 -20.24 -3.19 -1.40
N GLU A 280 -21.28 -3.36 -2.24
CA GLU A 280 -22.28 -2.33 -2.50
C GLU A 280 -23.09 -1.98 -1.23
N GLU A 281 -23.47 -2.98 -0.43
CA GLU A 281 -24.14 -2.78 0.85
C GLU A 281 -23.25 -2.02 1.84
N VAL A 282 -21.98 -2.42 1.98
CA VAL A 282 -21.00 -1.73 2.83
C VAL A 282 -20.83 -0.29 2.39
N ALA A 283 -20.64 -0.03 1.11
CA ALA A 283 -20.46 1.31 0.57
C ALA A 283 -21.67 2.22 0.86
N ARG A 284 -22.89 1.70 0.64
CA ARG A 284 -24.13 2.47 0.79
C ARG A 284 -24.55 2.68 2.24
N ASP A 285 -24.48 1.63 3.07
CA ASP A 285 -25.16 1.59 4.37
C ASP A 285 -24.19 1.65 5.58
N VAL A 286 -22.89 1.37 5.37
CA VAL A 286 -21.90 1.29 6.47
C VAL A 286 -20.92 2.46 6.44
N LEU A 287 -20.28 2.75 5.29
CA LEU A 287 -19.25 3.78 5.21
C LEU A 287 -19.71 5.16 5.70
N PRO A 288 -20.94 5.66 5.38
CA PRO A 288 -21.39 6.96 5.88
C PRO A 288 -21.40 7.02 7.41
N GLY A 289 -21.99 6.01 8.07
CA GLY A 289 -22.08 5.97 9.53
C GLY A 289 -20.72 5.86 10.23
N LEU A 290 -19.76 5.14 9.66
CA LEU A 290 -18.40 5.03 10.22
C LEU A 290 -17.57 6.32 10.05
N ARG A 291 -17.87 7.16 9.06
CA ARG A 291 -17.23 8.47 8.89
C ARG A 291 -17.74 9.51 9.90
N ASP A 292 -19.04 9.48 10.17
CA ASP A 292 -19.68 10.41 11.11
C ASP A 292 -19.29 10.14 12.57
N ALA A 293 -18.88 8.90 12.87
CA ALA A 293 -18.46 8.48 14.21
C ALA A 293 -16.96 8.72 14.50
N SER A 294 -16.18 9.20 13.53
CA SER A 294 -14.73 9.44 13.60
C SER A 294 -14.42 10.92 13.69
#